data_f5c8eda56bc3e70584fbb7845d966ff5
#
_entry.id   f5c8eda56bc3e70584fbb7845d966ff5
#
_cell.length_a   1.000
_cell.length_b   1.000
_cell.length_c   1.000
_cell.angle_alpha   90.00
_cell.angle_beta   90.00
_cell.angle_gamma   90.00
#
_symmetry.space_group_name_H-M   'P 1'
#
loop_
_entity.id
_entity.type
_entity.pdbx_description
1 polymer ?
#
loop_
_entity_poly.entity_id
_entity_poly.type
_entity_poly.pdbx_seq_one_letter_code
_entity_poly.pdbx_strand_id
1 'polypeptide(L)'
;MIRCGVLYAYAQASSASEYQVKAAFVYNFAKFVDWPPTVFANAQAPLNLCIVGIDLFGAALEVIKDKTIKDRKLVVQYKSRRENLDSCQSAFISASEREALALILGPLQDTPILTVSDVDGFLEAGGMINLITVANKIRFEVNLDAVRRAGLTISAQLLKLAAAVKGTP
;
A
#
# COMPACT_ATOMS: atom_id res chain seq x y z
N MET A 1 -0.21 -41.27 12.58
CA MET A 1 -1.20 -40.27 12.19
C MET A 1 -0.97 -38.92 12.88
N ILE A 2 0.25 -38.34 12.81
CA ILE A 2 0.56 -37.01 13.39
C ILE A 2 1.67 -36.40 12.52
N ARG A 3 1.32 -35.86 11.35
CA ARG A 3 2.26 -35.07 10.51
C ARG A 3 1.62 -33.92 9.72
N CYS A 4 0.32 -33.65 9.90
CA CYS A 4 -0.35 -32.57 9.15
C CYS A 4 -0.33 -31.19 9.87
N GLY A 5 -0.17 -31.16 11.21
CA GLY A 5 -0.30 -29.93 11.99
C GLY A 5 0.91 -29.01 11.92
N VAL A 6 2.11 -29.56 11.74
CA VAL A 6 3.36 -28.78 11.81
C VAL A 6 3.56 -27.96 10.53
N LEU A 7 3.21 -28.52 9.38
CA LEU A 7 3.36 -27.81 8.09
C LEU A 7 2.41 -26.60 7.96
N TYR A 8 1.19 -26.72 8.50
CA TYR A 8 0.24 -25.60 8.53
C TYR A 8 0.71 -24.47 9.45
N ALA A 9 1.30 -24.79 10.58
CA ALA A 9 1.82 -23.78 11.51
C ALA A 9 2.99 -22.99 10.91
N TYR A 10 3.88 -23.64 10.15
CA TYR A 10 4.99 -22.98 9.48
C TYR A 10 4.50 -22.08 8.33
N ALA A 11 3.51 -22.51 7.55
CA ALA A 11 2.93 -21.70 6.46
C ALA A 11 2.22 -20.46 7.01
N GLN A 12 1.47 -20.58 8.11
CA GLN A 12 0.80 -19.44 8.76
C GLN A 12 1.80 -18.47 9.40
N ALA A 13 2.85 -18.95 10.03
CA ALA A 13 3.91 -18.13 10.62
C ALA A 13 4.68 -17.37 9.51
N SER A 14 4.97 -18.00 8.37
CA SER A 14 5.60 -17.36 7.22
C SER A 14 4.72 -16.27 6.62
N SER A 15 3.42 -16.50 6.47
CA SER A 15 2.46 -15.51 5.98
C SER A 15 2.31 -14.32 6.93
N ALA A 16 2.22 -14.55 8.23
CA ALA A 16 2.15 -13.49 9.24
C ALA A 16 3.42 -12.62 9.21
N SER A 17 4.61 -13.24 9.11
CA SER A 17 5.89 -12.55 8.99
C SER A 17 5.96 -11.70 7.71
N GLU A 18 5.47 -12.23 6.59
CA GLU A 18 5.40 -11.51 5.32
C GLU A 18 4.57 -10.23 5.44
N TYR A 19 3.37 -10.30 6.01
CA TYR A 19 2.50 -9.14 6.17
C TYR A 19 3.00 -8.14 7.22
N GLN A 20 3.78 -8.58 8.21
CA GLN A 20 4.49 -7.66 9.10
C GLN A 20 5.50 -6.79 8.32
N VAL A 21 6.26 -7.39 7.41
CA VAL A 21 7.20 -6.67 6.55
C VAL A 21 6.45 -5.74 5.60
N LYS A 22 5.37 -6.22 4.97
CA LYS A 22 4.53 -5.40 4.09
C LYS A 22 3.91 -4.21 4.82
N ALA A 23 3.44 -4.38 6.05
CA ALA A 23 2.94 -3.27 6.88
C ALA A 23 4.00 -2.21 7.12
N ALA A 24 5.24 -2.62 7.42
CA ALA A 24 6.36 -1.71 7.58
C ALA A 24 6.66 -0.93 6.29
N PHE A 25 6.61 -1.59 5.13
CA PHE A 25 6.77 -0.92 3.84
C PHE A 25 5.66 0.11 3.60
N VAL A 26 4.40 -0.26 3.80
CA VAL A 26 3.26 0.64 3.61
C VAL A 26 3.38 1.89 4.49
N TYR A 27 3.77 1.70 5.75
CA TYR A 27 4.06 2.80 6.67
C TYR A 27 5.20 3.71 6.16
N ASN A 28 6.30 3.12 5.70
CA ASN A 28 7.45 3.86 5.18
C ASN A 28 7.12 4.59 3.88
N PHE A 29 6.31 4.03 2.99
CA PHE A 29 5.88 4.74 1.79
C PHE A 29 5.17 6.04 2.16
N ALA A 30 4.27 6.01 3.14
CA ALA A 30 3.58 7.21 3.60
C ALA A 30 4.54 8.26 4.20
N LYS A 31 5.66 7.85 4.77
CA LYS A 31 6.70 8.77 5.27
C LYS A 31 7.46 9.49 4.18
N PHE A 32 7.66 8.83 3.02
CA PHE A 32 8.52 9.30 1.94
C PHE A 32 7.74 9.79 0.71
N VAL A 33 6.43 9.86 0.81
CA VAL A 33 5.56 10.46 -0.21
C VAL A 33 5.00 11.78 0.32
N ASP A 34 4.94 12.78 -0.56
CA ASP A 34 4.32 14.07 -0.27
C ASP A 34 3.03 14.21 -1.05
N TRP A 35 1.98 14.58 -0.33
CA TRP A 35 0.66 14.92 -0.87
C TRP A 35 0.50 16.44 -1.01
N PRO A 36 -0.30 16.90 -1.97
CA PRO A 36 -0.72 18.31 -1.98
C PRO A 36 -1.40 18.67 -0.65
N PRO A 37 -1.08 19.81 -0.04
CA PRO A 37 -1.69 20.21 1.24
C PRO A 37 -3.22 20.23 1.22
N THR A 38 -3.81 20.46 0.07
CA THR A 38 -5.27 20.54 -0.14
C THR A 38 -6.01 19.22 0.12
N VAL A 39 -5.31 18.07 0.17
CA VAL A 39 -5.96 16.78 0.49
C VAL A 39 -6.31 16.65 1.98
N PHE A 40 -5.77 17.52 2.82
CA PHE A 40 -6.02 17.53 4.26
C PHE A 40 -6.92 18.70 4.63
N ALA A 41 -7.94 18.44 5.46
CA ALA A 41 -8.86 19.49 5.92
C ALA A 41 -8.17 20.56 6.76
N ASN A 42 -7.15 20.17 7.54
CA ASN A 42 -6.37 21.04 8.40
C ASN A 42 -5.04 20.39 8.79
N ALA A 43 -4.22 21.10 9.57
CA ALA A 43 -2.91 20.59 10.00
C ALA A 43 -3.00 19.37 10.93
N GLN A 44 -4.11 19.18 11.63
CA GLN A 44 -4.35 18.08 12.57
C GLN A 44 -5.09 16.90 11.93
N ALA A 45 -5.59 17.05 10.70
CA ALA A 45 -6.30 15.97 10.01
C ALA A 45 -5.41 14.72 9.91
N PRO A 46 -5.96 13.52 10.18
CA PRO A 46 -5.18 12.27 10.11
C PRO A 46 -4.76 11.95 8.67
N LEU A 47 -3.76 11.09 8.56
CA LEU A 47 -3.45 10.40 7.32
C LEU A 47 -4.20 9.07 7.31
N ASN A 48 -5.14 8.91 6.40
CA ASN A 48 -5.98 7.72 6.31
C ASN A 48 -5.34 6.70 5.34
N LEU A 49 -5.02 5.53 5.88
CA LEU A 49 -4.65 4.34 5.11
C LEU A 49 -5.89 3.46 4.97
N CYS A 50 -6.36 3.26 3.76
CA CYS A 50 -7.50 2.39 3.48
C CYS A 50 -7.02 1.02 2.99
N ILE A 51 -7.56 -0.04 3.59
CA ILE A 51 -7.37 -1.41 3.11
C ILE A 51 -8.61 -1.77 2.30
N VAL A 52 -8.42 -1.98 1.01
CA VAL A 52 -9.51 -2.29 0.06
C VAL A 52 -9.56 -3.78 -0.19
N GLY A 53 -10.70 -4.38 0.11
CA GLY A 53 -10.90 -5.83 0.01
C GLY A 53 -10.67 -6.55 1.34
N ILE A 54 -10.30 -7.83 1.27
CA ILE A 54 -10.07 -8.65 2.46
C ILE A 54 -8.77 -8.21 3.13
N ASP A 55 -8.83 -7.95 4.43
CA ASP A 55 -7.64 -7.63 5.23
C ASP A 55 -6.79 -8.89 5.45
N LEU A 56 -5.62 -8.91 4.83
CA LEU A 56 -4.61 -9.96 5.00
C LEU A 56 -3.52 -9.59 6.01
N PHE A 57 -3.51 -8.34 6.48
CA PHE A 57 -2.52 -7.88 7.46
C PHE A 57 -2.84 -8.35 8.88
N GLY A 58 -4.13 -8.34 9.26
CA GLY A 58 -4.54 -8.71 10.61
C GLY A 58 -3.78 -7.91 11.67
N ALA A 59 -3.16 -8.63 12.62
CA ALA A 59 -2.40 -8.02 13.72
C ALA A 59 -1.20 -7.19 13.27
N ALA A 60 -0.69 -7.38 12.05
CA ALA A 60 0.45 -6.59 11.54
C ALA A 60 0.13 -5.10 11.45
N LEU A 61 -1.13 -4.71 11.21
CA LEU A 61 -1.53 -3.30 11.18
C LEU A 61 -1.56 -2.65 12.56
N GLU A 62 -1.72 -3.42 13.63
CA GLU A 62 -1.72 -2.89 15.00
C GLU A 62 -0.38 -2.21 15.35
N VAL A 63 0.72 -2.65 14.72
CA VAL A 63 2.05 -2.07 14.93
C VAL A 63 2.17 -0.68 14.36
N ILE A 64 1.44 -0.36 13.30
CA ILE A 64 1.51 0.94 12.62
C ILE A 64 0.33 1.86 12.94
N LYS A 65 -0.77 1.32 13.46
CA LYS A 65 -1.91 2.13 13.91
C LYS A 65 -1.45 3.18 14.93
N ASP A 66 -2.05 4.35 14.85
CA ASP A 66 -1.81 5.46 15.77
C ASP A 66 -0.39 6.04 15.78
N LYS A 67 0.51 5.50 14.93
CA LYS A 67 1.81 6.14 14.71
C LYS A 67 1.63 7.47 14.00
N THR A 68 2.58 8.35 14.22
CA THR A 68 2.59 9.68 13.60
C THR A 68 3.43 9.65 12.32
N ILE A 69 2.88 10.20 11.25
CA ILE A 69 3.57 10.43 9.98
C ILE A 69 3.46 11.92 9.66
N LYS A 70 4.59 12.64 9.59
CA LYS A 70 4.61 14.08 9.27
C LYS A 70 3.62 14.88 10.14
N ASP A 71 3.66 14.63 11.45
CA ASP A 71 2.79 15.25 12.47
C ASP A 71 1.30 14.88 12.35
N ARG A 72 0.96 13.90 11.52
CA ARG A 72 -0.40 13.40 11.37
C ARG A 72 -0.52 11.97 11.93
N LYS A 73 -1.59 11.73 12.66
CA LYS A 73 -1.91 10.40 13.16
C LYS A 73 -2.30 9.50 11.98
N LEU A 74 -1.72 8.30 11.91
CA LEU A 74 -2.12 7.30 10.93
C LEU A 74 -3.40 6.61 11.40
N VAL A 75 -4.45 6.67 10.58
CA VAL A 75 -5.72 5.99 10.83
C VAL A 75 -5.93 4.94 9.75
N VAL A 76 -6.25 3.72 10.15
CA VAL A 76 -6.55 2.61 9.22
C VAL A 76 -8.06 2.51 9.06
N GLN A 77 -8.52 2.48 7.81
CA GLN A 77 -9.91 2.27 7.44
C GLN A 77 -10.02 1.03 6.55
N TYR A 78 -11.12 0.31 6.65
CA TYR A 78 -11.40 -0.87 5.83
C TYR A 78 -12.51 -0.53 4.84
N LYS A 79 -12.29 -0.81 3.56
CA LYS A 79 -13.18 -0.45 2.46
C LYS A 79 -13.46 -1.65 1.57
N SER A 80 -14.70 -1.75 1.07
CA SER A 80 -14.99 -2.64 -0.05
C SER A 80 -14.63 -1.96 -1.39
N ARG A 81 -14.50 -2.75 -2.45
CA ARG A 81 -14.19 -2.23 -3.80
C ARG A 81 -15.19 -1.22 -4.34
N ARG A 82 -16.40 -1.17 -3.76
CA ARG A 82 -17.48 -0.29 -4.20
C ARG A 82 -17.58 1.00 -3.39
N GLU A 83 -16.84 1.10 -2.30
CA GLU A 83 -16.88 2.28 -1.46
C GLU A 83 -15.99 3.38 -2.04
N ASN A 84 -16.40 4.61 -1.76
CA ASN A 84 -15.64 5.79 -2.12
C ASN A 84 -14.33 5.86 -1.31
N LEU A 85 -13.23 6.17 -1.98
CA LEU A 85 -11.90 6.29 -1.38
C LEU A 85 -11.45 7.74 -1.20
N ASP A 86 -12.32 8.73 -1.39
CA ASP A 86 -11.95 10.15 -1.34
C ASP A 86 -11.39 10.58 0.03
N SER A 87 -11.74 9.89 1.09
CA SER A 87 -11.19 10.15 2.43
C SER A 87 -9.79 9.55 2.65
N CYS A 88 -9.28 8.76 1.71
CA CYS A 88 -8.02 8.04 1.85
C CYS A 88 -6.87 8.85 1.25
N GLN A 89 -5.75 8.96 1.94
CA GLN A 89 -4.49 9.46 1.37
C GLN A 89 -3.66 8.33 0.80
N SER A 90 -3.78 7.13 1.37
CA SER A 90 -3.14 5.92 0.86
C SER A 90 -4.16 4.78 0.83
N ALA A 91 -4.10 3.94 -0.19
CA ALA A 91 -4.97 2.78 -0.33
C ALA A 91 -4.13 1.54 -0.69
N PHE A 92 -4.21 0.52 0.16
CA PHE A 92 -3.67 -0.80 -0.14
C PHE A 92 -4.76 -1.66 -0.75
N ILE A 93 -4.56 -2.11 -1.99
CA ILE A 93 -5.50 -2.96 -2.71
C ILE A 93 -5.12 -4.42 -2.46
N SER A 94 -5.97 -5.14 -1.75
CA SER A 94 -5.72 -6.53 -1.36
C SER A 94 -5.72 -7.48 -2.55
N ALA A 95 -5.02 -8.60 -2.42
CA ALA A 95 -5.00 -9.68 -3.41
C ALA A 95 -6.40 -10.26 -3.70
N SER A 96 -7.36 -10.12 -2.78
CA SER A 96 -8.76 -10.48 -3.01
C SER A 96 -9.39 -9.69 -4.17
N GLU A 97 -8.83 -8.52 -4.50
CA GLU A 97 -9.35 -7.62 -5.54
C GLU A 97 -8.62 -7.75 -6.88
N ARG A 98 -7.81 -8.79 -7.05
CA ARG A 98 -7.01 -9.04 -8.27
C ARG A 98 -7.81 -8.89 -9.57
N GLU A 99 -9.02 -9.42 -9.60
CA GLU A 99 -9.88 -9.41 -10.78
C GLU A 99 -10.59 -8.06 -11.00
N ALA A 100 -10.48 -7.14 -10.05
CA ALA A 100 -11.18 -5.85 -10.06
C ALA A 100 -10.21 -4.65 -10.11
N LEU A 101 -8.92 -4.86 -10.38
CA LEU A 101 -7.93 -3.78 -10.33
C LEU A 101 -8.29 -2.61 -11.24
N ALA A 102 -8.70 -2.86 -12.48
CA ALA A 102 -9.08 -1.80 -13.42
C ALA A 102 -10.31 -1.02 -12.93
N LEU A 103 -11.28 -1.71 -12.31
CA LEU A 103 -12.47 -1.09 -11.74
C LEU A 103 -12.14 -0.17 -10.57
N ILE A 104 -11.21 -0.59 -9.72
CA ILE A 104 -10.81 0.18 -8.53
C ILE A 104 -9.88 1.34 -8.93
N LEU A 105 -8.88 1.08 -9.78
CA LEU A 105 -7.85 2.06 -10.13
C LEU A 105 -8.33 3.10 -11.13
N GLY A 106 -9.29 2.77 -12.01
CA GLY A 106 -9.80 3.68 -13.02
C GLY A 106 -10.26 5.03 -12.44
N PRO A 107 -11.17 5.04 -11.45
CA PRO A 107 -11.61 6.29 -10.81
C PRO A 107 -10.54 7.02 -10.01
N LEU A 108 -9.45 6.34 -9.65
CA LEU A 108 -8.37 6.91 -8.83
C LEU A 108 -7.28 7.56 -9.69
N GLN A 109 -7.30 7.40 -11.01
CA GLN A 109 -6.38 8.11 -11.88
C GLN A 109 -6.53 9.62 -11.69
N ASP A 110 -5.40 10.31 -11.66
CA ASP A 110 -5.36 11.77 -11.44
C ASP A 110 -5.89 12.23 -10.06
N THR A 111 -6.14 11.32 -9.13
CA THR A 111 -6.46 11.65 -7.73
C THR A 111 -5.24 11.47 -6.83
N PRO A 112 -5.05 12.35 -5.82
CA PRO A 112 -3.87 12.30 -4.96
C PRO A 112 -3.99 11.22 -3.87
N ILE A 113 -4.26 9.99 -4.27
CA ILE A 113 -4.31 8.81 -3.42
C ILE A 113 -3.16 7.89 -3.81
N LEU A 114 -2.25 7.63 -2.86
CA LEU A 114 -1.16 6.68 -3.07
C LEU A 114 -1.71 5.25 -3.11
N THR A 115 -1.61 4.59 -4.25
CA THR A 115 -2.09 3.21 -4.40
C THR A 115 -0.94 2.22 -4.27
N VAL A 116 -1.13 1.21 -3.45
CA VAL A 116 -0.16 0.15 -3.15
C VAL A 116 -0.86 -1.21 -3.23
N SER A 117 -0.17 -2.22 -3.72
CA SER A 117 -0.67 -3.61 -3.73
C SER A 117 0.50 -4.60 -3.69
N ASP A 118 0.17 -5.87 -3.57
CA ASP A 118 1.10 -6.99 -3.76
C ASP A 118 0.61 -7.95 -4.87
N VAL A 119 -0.26 -7.45 -5.74
CA VAL A 119 -0.82 -8.21 -6.86
C VAL A 119 0.07 -8.07 -8.09
N ASP A 120 0.38 -9.19 -8.74
CA ASP A 120 1.10 -9.18 -10.03
C ASP A 120 0.31 -8.37 -11.07
N GLY A 121 1.02 -7.55 -11.84
CA GLY A 121 0.40 -6.69 -12.85
C GLY A 121 -0.21 -5.40 -12.31
N PHE A 122 0.01 -5.08 -11.04
CA PHE A 122 -0.57 -3.88 -10.42
C PHE A 122 -0.11 -2.58 -11.09
N LEU A 123 1.18 -2.45 -11.41
CA LEU A 123 1.69 -1.24 -12.08
C LEU A 123 1.12 -1.11 -13.50
N GLU A 124 0.99 -2.22 -14.21
CA GLU A 124 0.42 -2.26 -15.56
C GLU A 124 -1.06 -1.86 -15.56
N ALA A 125 -1.77 -2.16 -14.48
CA ALA A 125 -3.16 -1.74 -14.28
C ALA A 125 -3.31 -0.26 -13.88
N GLY A 126 -2.22 0.45 -13.67
CA GLY A 126 -2.21 1.87 -13.30
C GLY A 126 -1.89 2.14 -11.83
N GLY A 127 -1.53 1.12 -11.05
CA GLY A 127 -1.11 1.28 -9.67
C GLY A 127 0.25 1.97 -9.53
N MET A 128 0.52 2.53 -8.36
CA MET A 128 1.72 3.34 -8.13
C MET A 128 2.88 2.57 -7.55
N ILE A 129 2.66 1.76 -6.51
CA ILE A 129 3.71 0.95 -5.86
C ILE A 129 3.24 -0.48 -5.74
N ASN A 130 4.07 -1.40 -6.19
CA ASN A 130 3.81 -2.84 -6.07
C ASN A 130 4.87 -3.52 -5.19
N LEU A 131 4.41 -4.22 -4.17
CA LEU A 131 5.25 -5.08 -3.34
C LEU A 131 5.46 -6.41 -4.07
N ILE A 132 6.71 -6.82 -4.23
CA ILE A 132 7.11 -8.04 -4.91
C ILE A 132 8.00 -8.88 -4.01
N THR A 133 8.08 -10.17 -4.29
CA THR A 133 9.00 -11.08 -3.61
C THR A 133 10.14 -11.43 -4.57
N VAL A 134 11.37 -11.13 -4.17
CA VAL A 134 12.59 -11.44 -4.91
C VAL A 134 13.55 -12.18 -3.98
N ALA A 135 13.92 -13.41 -4.33
CA ALA A 135 14.81 -14.25 -3.51
C ALA A 135 14.37 -14.32 -2.03
N ASN A 136 13.08 -14.59 -1.80
CA ASN A 136 12.44 -14.65 -0.48
C ASN A 136 12.45 -13.35 0.33
N LYS A 137 12.72 -12.21 -0.32
CA LYS A 137 12.68 -10.88 0.31
C LYS A 137 11.59 -10.03 -0.33
N ILE A 138 10.90 -9.25 0.49
CA ILE A 138 9.95 -8.25 -0.01
C ILE A 138 10.74 -7.06 -0.55
N ARG A 139 10.47 -6.73 -1.80
CA ARG A 139 10.98 -5.57 -2.50
C ARG A 139 9.79 -4.79 -3.04
N PHE A 140 10.02 -3.68 -3.71
CA PHE A 140 8.94 -2.92 -4.34
C PHE A 140 9.37 -2.31 -5.66
N GLU A 141 8.38 -2.08 -6.50
CA GLU A 141 8.49 -1.38 -7.77
C GLU A 141 7.62 -0.14 -7.76
N VAL A 142 8.00 0.89 -8.50
CA VAL A 142 7.30 2.18 -8.56
C VAL A 142 6.93 2.52 -10.00
N ASN A 143 5.68 2.94 -10.22
CA ASN A 143 5.22 3.58 -11.45
C ASN A 143 5.24 5.11 -11.24
N LEU A 144 6.34 5.74 -11.61
CA LEU A 144 6.57 7.16 -11.35
C LEU A 144 5.63 8.06 -12.16
N ASP A 145 5.22 7.62 -13.35
CA ASP A 145 4.26 8.37 -14.17
C ASP A 145 2.89 8.42 -13.51
N ALA A 146 2.42 7.30 -12.94
CA ALA A 146 1.16 7.27 -12.19
C ALA A 146 1.21 8.17 -10.95
N VAL A 147 2.32 8.15 -10.22
CA VAL A 147 2.55 9.02 -9.05
C VAL A 147 2.45 10.49 -9.43
N ARG A 148 3.12 10.89 -10.50
CA ARG A 148 3.12 12.28 -10.98
C ARG A 148 1.76 12.75 -11.46
N ARG A 149 1.05 11.92 -12.22
CA ARG A 149 -0.32 12.25 -12.66
C ARG A 149 -1.26 12.52 -11.51
N ALA A 150 -1.06 11.79 -10.41
CA ALA A 150 -1.86 11.98 -9.20
C ALA A 150 -1.48 13.22 -8.38
N GLY A 151 -0.45 13.97 -8.80
CA GLY A 151 0.03 15.12 -8.04
C GLY A 151 0.83 14.77 -6.79
N LEU A 152 1.31 13.53 -6.69
CA LEU A 152 2.15 13.07 -5.59
C LEU A 152 3.64 13.21 -5.93
N THR A 153 4.47 13.31 -4.90
CA THR A 153 5.93 13.31 -5.03
C THR A 153 6.51 12.21 -4.17
N ILE A 154 7.38 11.38 -4.74
CA ILE A 154 8.15 10.37 -3.99
C ILE A 154 9.57 10.90 -3.80
N SER A 155 10.10 10.75 -2.59
CA SER A 155 11.47 11.15 -2.30
C SER A 155 12.49 10.34 -3.11
N ALA A 156 13.58 10.99 -3.52
CA ALA A 156 14.70 10.30 -4.19
C ALA A 156 15.30 9.19 -3.32
N GLN A 157 15.26 9.34 -2.01
CA GLN A 157 15.72 8.34 -1.06
C GLN A 157 14.91 7.04 -1.16
N LEU A 158 13.58 7.13 -1.27
CA LEU A 158 12.73 5.95 -1.45
C LEU A 158 12.95 5.31 -2.83
N LEU A 159 13.04 6.13 -3.89
CA LEU A 159 13.26 5.62 -5.24
C LEU A 159 14.56 4.83 -5.39
N LYS A 160 15.61 5.19 -4.66
CA LYS A 160 16.87 4.44 -4.65
C LYS A 160 16.74 3.02 -4.07
N LEU A 161 15.76 2.78 -3.22
CA LEU A 161 15.52 1.48 -2.61
C LEU A 161 14.61 0.58 -3.47
N ALA A 162 13.94 1.12 -4.48
CA ALA A 162 13.07 0.36 -5.36
C ALA A 162 13.86 -0.67 -6.18
N ALA A 163 13.26 -1.85 -6.38
CA ALA A 163 13.80 -2.88 -7.27
C ALA A 163 13.74 -2.44 -8.73
N ALA A 164 12.70 -1.67 -9.09
CA ALA A 164 12.53 -1.06 -10.40
C ALA A 164 11.71 0.23 -10.29
N VAL A 165 11.99 1.18 -11.15
CA VAL A 165 11.21 2.41 -11.31
C VAL A 165 10.81 2.50 -12.78
N LYS A 166 9.48 2.50 -13.05
CA LYS A 166 8.92 2.69 -14.39
C LYS A 166 8.51 4.15 -14.55
N GLY A 167 8.73 4.70 -15.74
CA GLY A 167 8.45 6.10 -16.06
C GLY A 167 9.71 6.95 -16.10
N THR A 168 9.54 8.20 -16.54
CA THR A 168 10.65 9.13 -16.73
C THR A 168 11.00 9.82 -15.41
N PRO A 169 12.28 9.85 -15.03
CA PRO A 169 12.72 10.56 -13.82
C PRO A 169 12.47 12.06 -13.91
#